data_55f8f603c3141461a4f2ae1a54f8fb84
#
_entry.id   55f8f603c3141461a4f2ae1a54f8fb84
#
_cell.length_a   1.000
_cell.length_b   1.000
_cell.length_c   1.000
_cell.angle_alpha   90.00
_cell.angle_beta   90.00
_cell.angle_gamma   90.00
#
_symmetry.space_group_name_H-M   'P 1'
#
loop_
_entity.id
_entity.type
_entity.pdbx_description
1 polymer ?
#
loop_
_entity_poly.entity_id
_entity_poly.type
_entity_poly.pdbx_seq_one_letter_code
_entity_poly.pdbx_strand_id
1 'polypeptide(L)'
;MSAQYQGRISSVTEREIEANRRHIPRYGSSNPIMSSSVASTNGLISQFFEWFGDLGIFGWQVLRAAVTPPFEFRELFLQLDEIGSKSLPLVALAGAATGVVLSMEARYSLTRFGAKSLLPAAIVFSVIHETGPIITGLVVSGRVGAGIGAELASMKVTEQIDAIEASAVNPYRLLAATRIMACILMLPLLTLAADACGLVMGWFAQALVEPLSLHQFINSGFKGADFNDFLPPTFKTAIFGLIIGLIACFQGMRTQGGAAGVGRAATSSVVLSSLFVILADVVLVKVILIFFP
;
A
#
# COMPACT_ATOMS: atom_id res chain seq x y z
N MET A 1 -52.75 52.81 -18.66
CA MET A 1 -51.51 53.08 -17.86
C MET A 1 -50.58 51.86 -17.78
N SER A 2 -50.90 50.72 -18.39
CA SER A 2 -50.12 49.44 -18.28
C SER A 2 -49.15 49.17 -19.47
N ALA A 3 -49.39 49.73 -20.65
CA ALA A 3 -48.54 49.44 -21.83
C ALA A 3 -47.20 50.20 -21.85
N GLN A 4 -47.09 51.33 -21.16
CA GLN A 4 -45.89 52.17 -21.13
C GLN A 4 -44.81 51.67 -20.13
N TYR A 5 -45.22 50.83 -19.14
CA TYR A 5 -44.33 50.20 -18.17
C TYR A 5 -43.66 48.93 -18.71
N GLN A 6 -44.32 48.18 -19.56
CA GLN A 6 -43.75 46.95 -20.16
C GLN A 6 -42.65 47.25 -21.19
N GLY A 7 -42.78 48.36 -21.98
CA GLY A 7 -41.77 48.75 -22.94
C GLY A 7 -40.47 49.29 -22.32
N ARG A 8 -40.51 49.75 -21.06
CA ARG A 8 -39.33 50.27 -20.36
C ARG A 8 -38.53 49.21 -19.66
N ILE A 9 -39.18 48.13 -19.24
CA ILE A 9 -38.51 46.97 -18.59
C ILE A 9 -37.76 46.13 -19.63
N SER A 10 -38.35 45.92 -20.84
CA SER A 10 -37.68 45.17 -21.91
C SER A 10 -36.41 45.84 -22.42
N SER A 11 -36.41 47.18 -22.53
CA SER A 11 -35.26 47.94 -23.05
C SER A 11 -34.07 48.05 -22.04
N VAL A 12 -34.34 47.97 -20.74
CA VAL A 12 -33.28 47.96 -19.70
C VAL A 12 -32.65 46.58 -19.61
N THR A 13 -33.47 45.54 -19.67
CA THR A 13 -32.96 44.15 -19.59
C THR A 13 -32.13 43.76 -20.81
N GLU A 14 -32.52 44.23 -22.02
CA GLU A 14 -31.71 43.97 -23.23
C GLU A 14 -30.35 44.70 -23.21
N ARG A 15 -30.28 45.92 -22.67
CA ARG A 15 -29.01 46.66 -22.56
C ARG A 15 -28.07 46.06 -21.52
N GLU A 16 -28.58 45.53 -20.41
CA GLU A 16 -27.77 44.87 -19.40
C GLU A 16 -27.26 43.49 -19.89
N ILE A 17 -28.09 42.77 -20.65
CA ILE A 17 -27.66 41.51 -21.27
C ILE A 17 -26.58 41.75 -22.34
N GLU A 18 -26.70 42.83 -23.11
CA GLU A 18 -25.74 43.16 -24.14
C GLU A 18 -24.41 43.73 -23.57
N ALA A 19 -24.48 44.47 -22.46
CA ALA A 19 -23.30 44.91 -21.72
C ALA A 19 -22.54 43.73 -21.07
N ASN A 20 -23.26 42.76 -20.55
CA ASN A 20 -22.67 41.57 -19.92
C ASN A 20 -22.09 40.57 -20.95
N ARG A 21 -22.58 40.59 -22.20
CA ARG A 21 -21.99 39.80 -23.31
C ARG A 21 -20.60 40.26 -23.73
N ARG A 22 -20.23 41.54 -23.45
CA ARG A 22 -18.89 42.06 -23.80
C ARG A 22 -17.81 41.71 -22.82
N HIS A 23 -18.16 41.18 -21.65
CA HIS A 23 -17.21 40.76 -20.60
C HIS A 23 -17.03 39.25 -20.48
N ILE A 24 -17.68 38.44 -21.34
CA ILE A 24 -17.40 37.00 -21.40
C ILE A 24 -16.17 36.82 -22.31
N PRO A 25 -15.01 36.39 -21.79
CA PRO A 25 -13.88 36.04 -22.64
C PRO A 25 -14.33 34.94 -23.60
N ARG A 26 -14.30 35.24 -24.91
CA ARG A 26 -14.50 34.25 -25.97
C ARG A 26 -13.37 33.24 -25.82
N TYR A 27 -13.67 32.10 -25.23
CA TYR A 27 -12.82 30.92 -25.32
C TYR A 27 -12.74 30.55 -26.80
N GLY A 28 -11.62 30.89 -27.40
CA GLY A 28 -11.34 30.60 -28.80
C GLY A 28 -11.35 29.09 -28.99
N SER A 29 -12.26 28.61 -29.81
CA SER A 29 -12.27 27.28 -30.37
C SER A 29 -11.11 27.15 -31.38
N SER A 30 -9.90 26.92 -30.88
CA SER A 30 -8.81 26.35 -31.64
C SER A 30 -8.70 24.90 -31.26
N ASN A 31 -9.37 24.03 -32.01
CA ASN A 31 -9.04 22.61 -32.04
C ASN A 31 -7.64 22.43 -32.62
N PRO A 32 -6.70 21.91 -31.90
CA PRO A 32 -5.53 21.27 -32.48
C PRO A 32 -5.72 19.74 -32.43
N ILE A 33 -6.58 19.24 -33.31
CA ILE A 33 -6.51 17.84 -33.72
C ILE A 33 -5.56 17.83 -34.91
N MET A 34 -4.40 17.24 -34.72
CA MET A 34 -3.36 16.83 -35.65
C MET A 34 -2.00 17.55 -35.46
N SER A 35 -1.31 17.20 -34.38
CA SER A 35 0.18 17.15 -34.40
C SER A 35 0.71 16.50 -33.10
N SER A 36 0.34 15.25 -32.80
CA SER A 36 0.75 14.59 -31.57
C SER A 36 1.13 13.12 -31.72
N SER A 37 1.94 12.79 -32.73
CA SER A 37 2.46 11.42 -32.82
C SER A 37 3.97 11.28 -32.59
N VAL A 38 4.69 12.37 -32.32
CA VAL A 38 6.13 12.31 -32.05
C VAL A 38 6.50 12.89 -30.66
N ALA A 39 5.57 13.56 -29.99
CA ALA A 39 5.80 14.17 -28.65
C ALA A 39 5.52 13.22 -27.47
N SER A 40 5.07 11.97 -27.69
CA SER A 40 4.51 11.16 -26.60
C SER A 40 5.55 10.35 -25.78
N THR A 41 6.69 9.99 -26.34
CA THR A 41 7.69 9.19 -25.62
C THR A 41 8.50 9.99 -24.62
N ASN A 42 8.89 11.20 -24.96
CA ASN A 42 9.58 12.09 -24.03
C ASN A 42 8.66 12.56 -22.89
N GLY A 43 7.34 12.68 -23.14
CA GLY A 43 6.35 13.03 -22.13
C GLY A 43 6.08 11.93 -21.11
N LEU A 44 6.09 10.67 -21.51
CA LEU A 44 5.90 9.54 -20.59
C LEU A 44 7.08 9.34 -19.67
N ILE A 45 8.30 9.50 -20.19
CA ILE A 45 9.52 9.38 -19.40
C ILE A 45 9.62 10.54 -18.41
N SER A 46 9.33 11.78 -18.80
CA SER A 46 9.33 12.92 -17.87
C SER A 46 8.27 12.77 -16.77
N GLN A 47 7.06 12.35 -17.12
CA GLN A 47 6.00 12.09 -16.13
C GLN A 47 6.38 11.00 -15.12
N PHE A 48 7.08 9.96 -15.58
CA PHE A 48 7.59 8.92 -14.71
C PHE A 48 8.62 9.47 -13.72
N PHE A 49 9.61 10.24 -14.18
CA PHE A 49 10.62 10.85 -13.31
C PHE A 49 10.02 11.92 -12.39
N GLU A 50 9.06 12.72 -12.85
CA GLU A 50 8.32 13.68 -12.04
C GLU A 50 7.56 12.98 -10.90
N TRP A 51 6.86 11.88 -11.20
CA TRP A 51 6.16 11.09 -10.18
C TRP A 51 7.10 10.54 -9.10
N PHE A 52 8.27 9.99 -9.51
CA PHE A 52 9.29 9.52 -8.56
C PHE A 52 9.91 10.65 -7.76
N GLY A 53 10.15 11.80 -8.40
CA GLY A 53 10.63 13.01 -7.74
C GLY A 53 9.65 13.49 -6.67
N ASP A 54 8.38 13.57 -7.03
CA ASP A 54 7.30 13.96 -6.11
C ASP A 54 7.16 12.98 -4.93
N LEU A 55 7.22 11.67 -5.20
CA LEU A 55 7.20 10.65 -4.15
C LEU A 55 8.41 10.79 -3.21
N GLY A 56 9.59 11.07 -3.76
CA GLY A 56 10.82 11.30 -2.99
C GLY A 56 10.72 12.56 -2.11
N ILE A 57 10.21 13.67 -2.65
CA ILE A 57 9.98 14.91 -1.89
C ILE A 57 8.96 14.68 -0.78
N PHE A 58 7.85 14.00 -1.10
CA PHE A 58 6.85 13.63 -0.10
C PHE A 58 7.45 12.77 1.02
N GLY A 59 8.19 11.72 0.65
CA GLY A 59 8.87 10.85 1.62
C GLY A 59 9.83 11.62 2.53
N TRP A 60 10.59 12.57 1.97
CA TRP A 60 11.48 13.42 2.74
C TRP A 60 10.73 14.34 3.71
N GLN A 61 9.61 14.93 3.26
CA GLN A 61 8.75 15.77 4.12
C GLN A 61 8.18 14.96 5.30
N VAL A 62 7.69 13.73 5.02
CA VAL A 62 7.19 12.84 6.05
C VAL A 62 8.28 12.40 7.02
N LEU A 63 9.46 12.03 6.51
CA LEU A 63 10.59 11.64 7.35
C LEU A 63 11.02 12.78 8.27
N ARG A 64 11.13 13.99 7.75
CA ARG A 64 11.41 15.18 8.54
C ARG A 64 10.32 15.45 9.59
N ALA A 65 9.06 15.28 9.22
CA ALA A 65 7.93 15.45 10.13
C ALA A 65 7.89 14.35 11.22
N ALA A 66 8.30 13.13 10.90
CA ALA A 66 8.36 12.01 11.85
C ALA A 66 9.44 12.20 12.93
N VAL A 67 10.55 12.89 12.61
CA VAL A 67 11.66 13.09 13.56
C VAL A 67 11.48 14.36 14.42
N THR A 68 10.64 15.32 13.97
CA THR A 68 10.43 16.59 14.71
C THR A 68 9.34 16.47 15.78
N PRO A 69 9.64 16.80 17.07
CA PRO A 69 8.62 16.81 18.11
C PRO A 69 7.58 17.94 17.90
N PRO A 70 6.37 17.83 18.46
CA PRO A 70 5.86 16.79 19.36
C PRO A 70 5.46 15.50 18.62
N PHE A 71 5.67 14.33 19.27
CA PHE A 71 5.27 13.03 18.70
C PHE A 71 3.81 12.72 19.01
N GLU A 72 3.06 12.33 18.00
CA GLU A 72 1.63 11.98 18.11
C GLU A 72 1.45 10.49 18.50
N PHE A 73 1.95 10.10 19.68
CA PHE A 73 1.90 8.70 20.14
C PHE A 73 0.48 8.13 20.20
N ARG A 74 -0.50 8.97 20.60
CA ARG A 74 -1.90 8.53 20.67
C ARG A 74 -2.42 8.11 19.32
N GLU A 75 -2.15 8.91 18.29
CA GLU A 75 -2.56 8.57 16.91
C GLU A 75 -1.81 7.35 16.38
N LEU A 76 -0.51 7.26 16.68
CA LEU A 76 0.29 6.08 16.31
C LEU A 76 -0.29 4.79 16.90
N PHE A 77 -0.68 4.78 18.19
CA PHE A 77 -1.29 3.60 18.80
C PHE A 77 -2.64 3.24 18.19
N LEU A 78 -3.46 4.22 17.83
CA LEU A 78 -4.72 3.99 17.11
C LEU A 78 -4.46 3.37 15.72
N GLN A 79 -3.47 3.85 15.01
CA GLN A 79 -3.10 3.30 13.70
C GLN A 79 -2.48 1.90 13.83
N LEU A 80 -1.69 1.62 14.88
CA LEU A 80 -1.18 0.27 15.16
C LEU A 80 -2.32 -0.73 15.37
N ASP A 81 -3.35 -0.36 16.15
CA ASP A 81 -4.52 -1.21 16.34
C ASP A 81 -5.32 -1.40 15.05
N GLU A 82 -5.58 -0.34 14.31
CA GLU A 82 -6.32 -0.39 13.05
C GLU A 82 -5.64 -1.28 12.00
N ILE A 83 -4.32 -1.16 11.87
CA ILE A 83 -3.52 -1.93 10.90
C ILE A 83 -3.32 -3.36 11.41
N GLY A 84 -2.96 -3.53 12.69
CA GLY A 84 -2.63 -4.83 13.27
C GLY A 84 -3.85 -5.71 13.48
N SER A 85 -4.69 -5.33 14.44
CA SER A 85 -5.79 -6.16 14.92
C SER A 85 -6.77 -6.52 13.82
N LYS A 86 -7.09 -5.57 12.96
CA LYS A 86 -8.05 -5.81 11.88
C LYS A 86 -7.46 -6.53 10.67
N SER A 87 -6.12 -6.54 10.47
CA SER A 87 -5.48 -7.33 9.41
C SER A 87 -5.13 -8.74 9.84
N LEU A 88 -4.94 -8.96 11.14
CA LEU A 88 -4.50 -10.25 11.68
C LEU A 88 -5.33 -11.46 11.20
N PRO A 89 -6.67 -11.45 11.24
CA PRO A 89 -7.45 -12.61 10.80
C PRO A 89 -7.25 -12.92 9.32
N LEU A 90 -7.15 -11.88 8.49
CA LEU A 90 -6.99 -12.04 7.04
C LEU A 90 -5.58 -12.57 6.70
N VAL A 91 -4.56 -12.03 7.34
CA VAL A 91 -3.17 -12.44 7.16
C VAL A 91 -2.94 -13.86 7.70
N ALA A 92 -3.51 -14.19 8.86
CA ALA A 92 -3.45 -15.54 9.44
C ALA A 92 -4.12 -16.58 8.53
N LEU A 93 -5.29 -16.25 7.97
CA LEU A 93 -5.99 -17.13 7.02
C LEU A 93 -5.19 -17.33 5.73
N ALA A 94 -4.63 -16.25 5.18
CA ALA A 94 -3.81 -16.31 3.98
C ALA A 94 -2.55 -17.15 4.21
N GLY A 95 -1.84 -16.94 5.32
CA GLY A 95 -0.68 -17.75 5.73
C GLY A 95 -1.03 -19.22 5.89
N ALA A 96 -2.13 -19.52 6.60
CA ALA A 96 -2.63 -20.88 6.80
C ALA A 96 -2.92 -21.60 5.47
N ALA A 97 -3.66 -20.93 4.57
CA ALA A 97 -3.99 -21.51 3.26
C ALA A 97 -2.72 -21.77 2.42
N THR A 98 -1.80 -20.81 2.42
CA THR A 98 -0.54 -20.96 1.68
C THR A 98 0.34 -22.05 2.25
N GLY A 99 0.40 -22.20 3.59
CA GLY A 99 1.13 -23.30 4.23
C GLY A 99 0.62 -24.69 3.84
N VAL A 100 -0.71 -24.85 3.74
CA VAL A 100 -1.33 -26.10 3.26
C VAL A 100 -0.91 -26.39 1.81
N VAL A 101 -1.07 -25.42 0.92
CA VAL A 101 -0.75 -25.57 -0.51
C VAL A 101 0.72 -25.92 -0.69
N LEU A 102 1.60 -25.15 -0.06
CA LEU A 102 3.05 -25.38 -0.13
C LEU A 102 3.45 -26.77 0.40
N SER A 103 2.82 -27.20 1.49
CA SER A 103 3.04 -28.52 2.07
C SER A 103 2.67 -29.65 1.10
N MET A 104 1.53 -29.53 0.43
CA MET A 104 1.08 -30.54 -0.56
C MET A 104 2.01 -30.55 -1.78
N GLU A 105 2.42 -29.40 -2.27
CA GLU A 105 3.27 -29.26 -3.45
C GLU A 105 4.71 -29.73 -3.19
N ALA A 106 5.30 -29.33 -2.05
CA ALA A 106 6.60 -29.79 -1.62
C ALA A 106 6.64 -31.32 -1.41
N ARG A 107 5.57 -31.89 -0.82
CA ARG A 107 5.44 -33.34 -0.66
C ARG A 107 5.44 -34.05 -2.00
N TYR A 108 4.63 -33.61 -2.96
CA TYR A 108 4.58 -34.22 -4.30
C TYR A 108 5.95 -34.24 -4.96
N SER A 109 6.66 -33.12 -4.92
CA SER A 109 7.97 -32.96 -5.53
C SER A 109 9.03 -33.80 -4.83
N LEU A 110 9.19 -33.69 -3.50
CA LEU A 110 10.23 -34.37 -2.74
C LEU A 110 10.04 -35.90 -2.68
N THR A 111 8.80 -36.40 -2.75
CA THR A 111 8.52 -37.83 -2.82
C THR A 111 9.05 -38.42 -4.14
N ARG A 112 8.90 -37.73 -5.26
CA ARG A 112 9.42 -38.18 -6.57
C ARG A 112 10.95 -38.31 -6.60
N PHE A 113 11.64 -37.47 -5.83
CA PHE A 113 13.09 -37.47 -5.73
C PHE A 113 13.62 -38.34 -4.58
N GLY A 114 12.75 -39.02 -3.86
CA GLY A 114 13.15 -39.88 -2.69
C GLY A 114 13.65 -39.11 -1.48
N ALA A 115 13.42 -37.78 -1.44
CA ALA A 115 13.95 -36.85 -0.44
C ALA A 115 12.90 -36.44 0.63
N LYS A 116 12.00 -37.32 1.00
CA LYS A 116 10.90 -37.04 1.95
C LYS A 116 11.39 -36.53 3.32
N SER A 117 12.58 -36.92 3.76
CA SER A 117 13.15 -36.46 5.03
C SER A 117 13.43 -34.96 5.08
N LEU A 118 13.58 -34.33 3.94
CA LEU A 118 13.80 -32.88 3.82
C LEU A 118 12.51 -32.04 3.80
N LEU A 119 11.34 -32.70 3.80
CA LEU A 119 10.06 -32.06 3.64
C LEU A 119 9.76 -31.02 4.73
N PRO A 120 9.94 -31.29 6.05
CA PRO A 120 9.71 -30.27 7.07
C PRO A 120 10.63 -29.06 6.92
N ALA A 121 11.90 -29.27 6.62
CA ALA A 121 12.86 -28.19 6.42
C ALA A 121 12.51 -27.34 5.20
N ALA A 122 12.12 -27.96 4.09
CA ALA A 122 11.70 -27.24 2.88
C ALA A 122 10.47 -26.36 3.13
N ILE A 123 9.48 -26.84 3.89
CA ILE A 123 8.28 -26.07 4.24
C ILE A 123 8.66 -24.87 5.13
N VAL A 124 9.40 -25.12 6.22
CA VAL A 124 9.82 -24.08 7.17
C VAL A 124 10.61 -22.98 6.44
N PHE A 125 11.61 -23.39 5.66
CA PHE A 125 12.43 -22.44 4.92
C PHE A 125 11.61 -21.62 3.92
N SER A 126 10.76 -22.26 3.09
CA SER A 126 9.97 -21.57 2.07
C SER A 126 8.92 -20.62 2.67
N VAL A 127 8.31 -20.99 3.80
CA VAL A 127 7.32 -20.13 4.46
C VAL A 127 8.00 -18.89 5.03
N ILE A 128 9.05 -19.06 5.81
CA ILE A 128 9.66 -17.94 6.54
C ILE A 128 10.46 -17.01 5.63
N HIS A 129 11.22 -17.56 4.66
CA HIS A 129 12.10 -16.75 3.83
C HIS A 129 11.36 -15.96 2.75
N GLU A 130 10.30 -16.53 2.17
CA GLU A 130 9.71 -15.94 0.98
C GLU A 130 8.19 -15.83 1.07
N THR A 131 7.51 -16.94 1.28
CA THR A 131 6.07 -17.02 1.08
C THR A 131 5.30 -16.19 2.11
N GLY A 132 5.67 -16.28 3.38
CA GLY A 132 5.05 -15.49 4.44
C GLY A 132 5.21 -13.98 4.26
N PRO A 133 6.43 -13.48 4.09
CA PRO A 133 6.68 -12.06 3.83
C PRO A 133 5.92 -11.50 2.64
N ILE A 134 5.98 -12.17 1.47
CA ILE A 134 5.34 -11.66 0.25
C ILE A 134 3.82 -11.69 0.34
N ILE A 135 3.24 -12.78 0.88
CA ILE A 135 1.79 -12.90 1.05
C ILE A 135 1.28 -11.85 2.04
N THR A 136 1.97 -11.65 3.16
CA THR A 136 1.62 -10.60 4.13
C THR A 136 1.67 -9.23 3.47
N GLY A 137 2.73 -8.91 2.73
CA GLY A 137 2.86 -7.65 2.01
C GLY A 137 1.72 -7.40 1.03
N LEU A 138 1.35 -8.39 0.21
CA LEU A 138 0.26 -8.27 -0.76
C LEU A 138 -1.12 -8.14 -0.09
N VAL A 139 -1.40 -8.94 0.93
CA VAL A 139 -2.68 -8.89 1.68
C VAL A 139 -2.83 -7.54 2.38
N VAL A 140 -1.77 -7.05 3.03
CA VAL A 140 -1.77 -5.76 3.71
C VAL A 140 -1.84 -4.60 2.71
N SER A 141 -1.16 -4.67 1.56
CA SER A 141 -1.30 -3.66 0.51
C SER A 141 -2.75 -3.53 0.03
N GLY A 142 -3.43 -4.67 -0.15
CA GLY A 142 -4.84 -4.72 -0.54
C GLY A 142 -5.78 -4.10 0.47
N ARG A 143 -5.62 -4.43 1.76
CA ARG A 143 -6.53 -3.95 2.81
C ARG A 143 -6.12 -2.58 3.35
N VAL A 144 -4.89 -2.47 3.85
CA VAL A 144 -4.39 -1.25 4.53
C VAL A 144 -4.06 -0.18 3.51
N GLY A 145 -3.41 -0.53 2.40
CA GLY A 145 -3.10 0.41 1.33
C GLY A 145 -4.36 1.05 0.73
N ALA A 146 -5.40 0.24 0.46
CA ALA A 146 -6.69 0.77 0.02
C ALA A 146 -7.35 1.66 1.08
N GLY A 147 -7.35 1.22 2.34
CA GLY A 147 -7.95 1.93 3.47
C GLY A 147 -7.33 3.31 3.68
N ILE A 148 -6.00 3.37 3.84
CA ILE A 148 -5.27 4.63 4.01
C ILE A 148 -5.46 5.56 2.80
N GLY A 149 -5.36 5.01 1.57
CA GLY A 149 -5.55 5.77 0.34
C GLY A 149 -6.95 6.37 0.25
N ALA A 150 -7.99 5.60 0.55
CA ALA A 150 -9.38 6.07 0.54
C ALA A 150 -9.67 7.09 1.64
N GLU A 151 -9.19 6.84 2.86
CA GLU A 151 -9.42 7.71 4.01
C GLU A 151 -8.80 9.09 3.79
N LEU A 152 -7.50 9.14 3.46
CA LEU A 152 -6.81 10.40 3.20
C LEU A 152 -7.37 11.13 1.96
N ALA A 153 -7.76 10.39 0.92
CA ALA A 153 -8.43 10.94 -0.23
C ALA A 153 -9.78 11.57 0.13
N SER A 154 -10.57 10.92 0.99
CA SER A 154 -11.83 11.46 1.49
C SER A 154 -11.60 12.72 2.31
N MET A 155 -10.62 12.73 3.22
CA MET A 155 -10.24 13.90 4.00
C MET A 155 -9.77 15.07 3.11
N LYS A 156 -9.06 14.78 2.01
CA LYS A 156 -8.60 15.80 1.05
C LYS A 156 -9.76 16.41 0.28
N VAL A 157 -10.66 15.59 -0.23
CA VAL A 157 -11.83 16.04 -1.01
C VAL A 157 -12.82 16.85 -0.17
N THR A 158 -12.91 16.54 1.13
CA THR A 158 -13.77 17.27 2.08
C THR A 158 -13.06 18.44 2.79
N GLU A 159 -11.87 18.84 2.29
CA GLU A 159 -11.06 19.95 2.82
C GLU A 159 -10.66 19.81 4.30
N GLN A 160 -10.75 18.60 4.88
CA GLN A 160 -10.34 18.36 6.27
C GLN A 160 -8.83 18.51 6.45
N ILE A 161 -8.03 18.12 5.47
CA ILE A 161 -6.56 18.29 5.51
C ILE A 161 -6.21 19.78 5.51
N ASP A 162 -6.90 20.58 4.72
CA ASP A 162 -6.67 22.02 4.62
C ASP A 162 -7.13 22.73 5.93
N ALA A 163 -8.19 22.23 6.59
CA ALA A 163 -8.62 22.71 7.90
C ALA A 163 -7.60 22.40 9.02
N ILE A 164 -6.96 21.22 8.96
CA ILE A 164 -5.87 20.84 9.88
C ILE A 164 -4.68 21.78 9.70
N GLU A 165 -4.30 22.08 8.47
CA GLU A 165 -3.22 23.03 8.16
C GLU A 165 -3.54 24.46 8.61
N ALA A 166 -4.79 24.92 8.39
CA ALA A 166 -5.26 26.21 8.89
C ALA A 166 -5.24 26.32 10.43
N SER A 167 -5.33 25.20 11.12
CA SER A 167 -5.20 25.13 12.58
C SER A 167 -3.73 25.08 13.06
N ALA A 168 -2.76 25.37 12.18
CA ALA A 168 -1.33 25.34 12.44
C ALA A 168 -0.79 23.94 12.85
N VAL A 169 -1.49 22.86 12.52
CA VAL A 169 -1.04 21.48 12.71
C VAL A 169 -0.47 20.97 11.40
N ASN A 170 0.70 20.34 11.46
CA ASN A 170 1.32 19.77 10.26
C ASN A 170 0.62 18.46 9.84
N PRO A 171 -0.09 18.41 8.70
CA PRO A 171 -0.82 17.22 8.28
C PRO A 171 0.10 16.04 7.92
N TYR A 172 1.33 16.30 7.44
CA TYR A 172 2.31 15.24 7.18
C TYR A 172 2.70 14.49 8.45
N ARG A 173 2.79 15.20 9.60
CA ARG A 173 3.13 14.60 10.88
C ARG A 173 1.95 13.83 11.46
N LEU A 174 0.77 14.45 11.50
CA LEU A 174 -0.41 13.87 12.12
C LEU A 174 -0.96 12.68 11.33
N LEU A 175 -1.02 12.80 10.00
CA LEU A 175 -1.71 11.84 9.15
C LEU A 175 -0.77 10.86 8.45
N ALA A 176 0.31 11.34 7.82
CA ALA A 176 1.17 10.47 7.02
C ALA A 176 2.22 9.74 7.88
N ALA A 177 2.94 10.46 8.75
CA ALA A 177 4.02 9.85 9.53
C ALA A 177 3.51 8.77 10.49
N THR A 178 2.40 8.98 11.17
CA THR A 178 1.79 8.00 12.09
C THR A 178 1.38 6.72 11.37
N ARG A 179 0.74 6.82 10.19
CA ARG A 179 0.33 5.67 9.38
C ARG A 179 1.52 4.90 8.82
N ILE A 180 2.52 5.60 8.30
CA ILE A 180 3.73 4.97 7.75
C ILE A 180 4.50 4.24 8.86
N MET A 181 4.71 4.87 10.01
CA MET A 181 5.36 4.24 11.17
C MET A 181 4.58 3.02 11.67
N ALA A 182 3.26 3.12 11.72
CA ALA A 182 2.41 1.99 12.09
C ALA A 182 2.54 0.81 11.09
N CYS A 183 2.59 1.08 9.79
CA CYS A 183 2.84 0.04 8.78
C CYS A 183 4.22 -0.61 8.95
N ILE A 184 5.29 0.17 9.17
CA ILE A 184 6.66 -0.34 9.37
C ILE A 184 6.72 -1.29 10.57
N LEU A 185 6.05 -0.94 11.68
CA LEU A 185 6.08 -1.73 12.90
C LEU A 185 5.17 -2.95 12.85
N MET A 186 4.00 -2.81 12.22
CA MET A 186 3.00 -3.89 12.24
C MET A 186 3.25 -4.98 11.20
N LEU A 187 3.86 -4.68 10.04
CA LEU A 187 4.08 -5.69 9.03
C LEU A 187 4.98 -6.85 9.49
N PRO A 188 6.12 -6.64 10.18
CA PRO A 188 6.89 -7.75 10.73
C PRO A 188 6.08 -8.60 11.71
N LEU A 189 5.25 -8.00 12.57
CA LEU A 189 4.41 -8.72 13.52
C LEU A 189 3.32 -9.55 12.82
N LEU A 190 2.70 -8.98 11.79
CA LEU A 190 1.71 -9.69 10.97
C LEU A 190 2.34 -10.84 10.19
N THR A 191 3.57 -10.66 9.72
CA THR A 191 4.33 -11.73 9.03
C THR A 191 4.61 -12.89 9.97
N LEU A 192 5.06 -12.63 11.19
CA LEU A 192 5.25 -13.68 12.20
C LEU A 192 3.96 -14.45 12.46
N ALA A 193 2.81 -13.76 12.51
CA ALA A 193 1.52 -14.43 12.66
C ALA A 193 1.15 -15.30 11.44
N ALA A 194 1.40 -14.78 10.22
CA ALA A 194 1.20 -15.53 8.98
C ALA A 194 2.07 -16.79 8.93
N ASP A 195 3.35 -16.65 9.26
CA ASP A 195 4.32 -17.74 9.28
C ASP A 195 3.92 -18.81 10.30
N ALA A 196 3.57 -18.40 11.52
CA ALA A 196 3.10 -19.32 12.54
C ALA A 196 1.87 -20.12 12.09
N CYS A 197 0.87 -19.44 11.52
CA CYS A 197 -0.33 -20.09 10.98
C CYS A 197 0.00 -20.98 9.77
N GLY A 198 0.89 -20.55 8.90
CA GLY A 198 1.36 -21.29 7.73
C GLY A 198 2.08 -22.59 8.12
N LEU A 199 2.98 -22.51 9.10
CA LEU A 199 3.71 -23.68 9.59
C LEU A 199 2.79 -24.68 10.30
N VAL A 200 1.87 -24.20 11.15
CA VAL A 200 0.90 -25.07 11.85
C VAL A 200 0.00 -25.79 10.84
N MET A 201 -0.53 -25.06 9.86
CA MET A 201 -1.40 -25.66 8.85
C MET A 201 -0.63 -26.50 7.83
N GLY A 202 0.61 -26.14 7.51
CA GLY A 202 1.51 -26.98 6.72
C GLY A 202 1.83 -28.31 7.40
N TRP A 203 2.12 -28.28 8.70
CA TRP A 203 2.25 -29.49 9.50
C TRP A 203 0.95 -30.31 9.50
N PHE A 204 -0.19 -29.68 9.75
CA PHE A 204 -1.49 -30.37 9.79
C PHE A 204 -1.78 -31.10 8.48
N ALA A 205 -1.52 -30.46 7.33
CA ALA A 205 -1.67 -31.08 6.02
C ALA A 205 -0.76 -32.31 5.84
N GLN A 206 0.45 -32.31 6.43
CA GLN A 206 1.33 -33.45 6.43
C GLN A 206 0.81 -34.57 7.35
N ALA A 207 0.38 -34.24 8.56
CA ALA A 207 -0.10 -35.16 9.56
C ALA A 207 -1.34 -35.96 9.13
N LEU A 208 -2.16 -35.39 8.22
CA LEU A 208 -3.29 -36.10 7.63
C LEU A 208 -2.90 -37.27 6.71
N VAL A 209 -1.70 -37.24 6.14
CA VAL A 209 -1.25 -38.25 5.17
C VAL A 209 -0.25 -39.22 5.77
N GLU A 210 0.64 -38.72 6.60
CA GLU A 210 1.61 -39.59 7.35
C GLU A 210 1.65 -39.12 8.80
N PRO A 211 1.62 -40.07 9.78
CA PRO A 211 1.64 -39.69 11.20
C PRO A 211 2.99 -39.02 11.54
N LEU A 212 2.97 -37.72 11.64
CA LEU A 212 4.09 -36.87 12.00
C LEU A 212 3.70 -36.03 13.20
N SER A 213 4.39 -36.18 14.34
CA SER A 213 4.12 -35.33 15.49
C SER A 213 4.59 -33.89 15.22
N LEU A 214 3.89 -32.89 15.80
CA LEU A 214 4.29 -31.48 15.71
C LEU A 214 5.75 -31.29 16.20
N HIS A 215 6.13 -31.98 17.27
CA HIS A 215 7.48 -31.89 17.80
C HIS A 215 8.55 -32.38 16.80
N GLN A 216 8.27 -33.51 16.11
CA GLN A 216 9.16 -34.02 15.06
C GLN A 216 9.21 -33.05 13.85
N PHE A 217 8.08 -32.49 13.45
CA PHE A 217 8.04 -31.52 12.36
C PHE A 217 8.89 -30.28 12.68
N ILE A 218 8.72 -29.71 13.88
CA ILE A 218 9.51 -28.55 14.32
C ILE A 218 11.00 -28.91 14.40
N ASN A 219 11.36 -29.98 15.10
CA ASN A 219 12.76 -30.37 15.23
C ASN A 219 13.44 -30.66 13.89
N SER A 220 12.73 -31.30 12.97
CA SER A 220 13.27 -31.57 11.63
C SER A 220 13.28 -30.34 10.74
N GLY A 221 12.28 -29.46 10.87
CA GLY A 221 12.14 -28.24 10.09
C GLY A 221 13.19 -27.20 10.44
N PHE A 222 13.52 -27.05 11.72
CA PHE A 222 14.51 -26.11 12.22
C PHE A 222 15.91 -26.71 12.42
N LYS A 223 16.10 -27.96 11.99
CA LYS A 223 17.40 -28.64 12.12
C LYS A 223 18.42 -27.99 11.18
N GLY A 224 19.40 -27.31 11.78
CA GLY A 224 20.47 -26.61 11.05
C GLY A 224 20.09 -25.18 10.63
N ALA A 225 18.97 -24.67 11.08
CA ALA A 225 18.60 -23.26 10.89
C ALA A 225 19.18 -22.42 12.03
N ASP A 226 19.92 -21.39 11.68
CA ASP A 226 20.47 -20.42 12.60
C ASP A 226 19.50 -19.24 12.81
N PHE A 227 19.68 -18.50 13.90
CA PHE A 227 18.87 -17.32 14.19
C PHE A 227 18.98 -16.26 13.07
N ASN A 228 20.09 -16.24 12.36
CA ASN A 228 20.34 -15.39 11.21
C ASN A 228 19.48 -15.73 9.99
N ASP A 229 18.89 -16.92 9.94
CA ASP A 229 18.00 -17.29 8.83
C ASP A 229 16.58 -16.72 8.98
N PHE A 230 16.17 -16.36 10.22
CA PHE A 230 14.81 -15.87 10.49
C PHE A 230 14.70 -14.35 10.56
N LEU A 231 15.73 -13.70 11.06
CA LEU A 231 15.69 -12.27 11.34
C LEU A 231 15.62 -11.43 10.06
N PRO A 232 16.49 -11.62 9.05
CA PRO A 232 16.48 -10.81 7.83
C PRO A 232 15.17 -10.91 7.03
N PRO A 233 14.56 -12.10 6.80
CA PRO A 233 13.29 -12.22 6.11
C PRO A 233 12.14 -11.49 6.82
N THR A 234 12.11 -11.51 8.15
CA THR A 234 11.12 -10.78 8.92
C THR A 234 11.34 -9.27 8.83
N PHE A 235 12.59 -8.82 8.92
CA PHE A 235 12.89 -7.38 8.80
C PHE A 235 12.65 -6.81 7.42
N LYS A 236 12.76 -7.59 6.33
CA LYS A 236 12.43 -7.11 4.98
C LYS A 236 10.97 -6.62 4.89
N THR A 237 10.08 -7.16 5.71
CA THR A 237 8.68 -6.75 5.73
C THR A 237 8.45 -5.36 6.33
N ALA A 238 9.36 -4.87 7.17
CA ALA A 238 9.33 -3.48 7.61
C ALA A 238 9.51 -2.50 6.42
N ILE A 239 10.34 -2.88 5.44
CA ILE A 239 10.51 -2.12 4.19
C ILE A 239 9.23 -2.19 3.35
N PHE A 240 8.55 -3.35 3.31
CA PHE A 240 7.23 -3.44 2.67
C PHE A 240 6.23 -2.51 3.34
N GLY A 241 6.24 -2.43 4.68
CA GLY A 241 5.41 -1.50 5.44
C GLY A 241 5.67 -0.04 5.09
N LEU A 242 6.94 0.34 4.96
CA LEU A 242 7.34 1.67 4.50
C LEU A 242 6.77 1.95 3.10
N ILE A 243 6.93 1.01 2.15
CA ILE A 243 6.45 1.17 0.78
C ILE A 243 4.93 1.32 0.74
N ILE A 244 4.19 0.45 1.42
CA ILE A 244 2.72 0.46 1.45
C ILE A 244 2.21 1.77 2.06
N GLY A 245 2.73 2.13 3.24
CA GLY A 245 2.33 3.35 3.93
C GLY A 245 2.65 4.61 3.14
N LEU A 246 3.86 4.69 2.55
CA LEU A 246 4.29 5.84 1.78
C LEU A 246 3.43 6.06 0.53
N ILE A 247 3.22 4.99 -0.26
CA ILE A 247 2.44 5.06 -1.50
C ILE A 247 0.97 5.37 -1.20
N ALA A 248 0.38 4.73 -0.20
CA ALA A 248 -1.01 4.95 0.16
C ALA A 248 -1.25 6.40 0.65
N CYS A 249 -0.38 6.92 1.50
CA CYS A 249 -0.44 8.31 1.95
C CYS A 249 -0.22 9.30 0.79
N PHE A 250 0.73 9.04 -0.09
CA PHE A 250 1.00 9.88 -1.26
C PHE A 250 -0.20 9.96 -2.18
N GLN A 251 -0.82 8.83 -2.53
CA GLN A 251 -1.99 8.78 -3.39
C GLN A 251 -3.21 9.44 -2.75
N GLY A 252 -3.44 9.20 -1.45
CA GLY A 252 -4.54 9.78 -0.72
C GLY A 252 -4.46 11.30 -0.62
N MET A 253 -3.31 11.85 -0.21
CA MET A 253 -3.13 13.29 0.01
C MET A 253 -3.11 14.13 -1.27
N ARG A 254 -2.88 13.53 -2.44
CA ARG A 254 -2.89 14.21 -3.76
C ARG A 254 -4.21 14.06 -4.51
N THR A 255 -5.21 13.46 -3.90
CA THR A 255 -6.48 13.17 -4.57
C THR A 255 -7.20 14.43 -5.00
N GLN A 256 -7.76 14.39 -6.20
CA GLN A 256 -8.62 15.41 -6.79
C GLN A 256 -9.87 14.76 -7.42
N GLY A 257 -10.96 15.52 -7.53
CA GLY A 257 -12.14 15.09 -8.30
C GLY A 257 -13.22 14.36 -7.52
N GLY A 258 -13.44 14.70 -6.25
CA GLY A 258 -14.59 14.23 -5.45
C GLY A 258 -14.60 12.73 -5.18
N ALA A 259 -15.79 12.12 -5.04
CA ALA A 259 -15.97 10.71 -4.72
C ALA A 259 -15.29 9.74 -5.72
N ALA A 260 -15.29 10.08 -7.02
CA ALA A 260 -14.58 9.30 -8.03
C ALA A 260 -13.06 9.34 -7.84
N GLY A 261 -12.52 10.45 -7.32
CA GLY A 261 -11.12 10.58 -6.93
C GLY A 261 -10.74 9.65 -5.79
N VAL A 262 -11.58 9.54 -4.78
CA VAL A 262 -11.38 8.63 -3.63
C VAL A 262 -11.26 7.18 -4.09
N GLY A 263 -12.16 6.71 -4.95
CA GLY A 263 -12.08 5.36 -5.51
C GLY A 263 -10.79 5.12 -6.32
N ARG A 264 -10.37 6.10 -7.13
CA ARG A 264 -9.10 6.00 -7.87
C ARG A 264 -7.89 5.96 -6.95
N ALA A 265 -7.85 6.79 -5.91
CA ALA A 265 -6.78 6.80 -4.93
C ALA A 265 -6.65 5.45 -4.22
N ALA A 266 -7.76 4.87 -3.76
CA ALA A 266 -7.76 3.55 -3.15
C ALA A 266 -7.19 2.47 -4.09
N THR A 267 -7.70 2.41 -5.33
CA THR A 267 -7.23 1.42 -6.31
C THR A 267 -5.76 1.62 -6.69
N SER A 268 -5.34 2.88 -6.94
CA SER A 268 -3.94 3.19 -7.27
C SER A 268 -3.00 2.87 -6.10
N SER A 269 -3.43 3.10 -4.86
CA SER A 269 -2.66 2.73 -3.67
C SER A 269 -2.39 1.24 -3.62
N VAL A 270 -3.39 0.39 -3.88
CA VAL A 270 -3.22 -1.07 -3.90
C VAL A 270 -2.29 -1.50 -5.03
N VAL A 271 -2.58 -1.07 -6.26
CA VAL A 271 -1.82 -1.51 -7.43
C VAL A 271 -0.35 -1.11 -7.34
N LEU A 272 -0.08 0.16 -7.01
CA LEU A 272 1.29 0.63 -6.93
C LEU A 272 2.03 0.02 -5.73
N SER A 273 1.44 -0.04 -4.54
CA SER A 273 2.11 -0.64 -3.40
C SER A 273 2.39 -2.12 -3.60
N SER A 274 1.45 -2.89 -4.16
CA SER A 274 1.69 -4.31 -4.49
C SER A 274 2.81 -4.49 -5.52
N LEU A 275 2.83 -3.66 -6.57
CA LEU A 275 3.89 -3.68 -7.56
C LEU A 275 5.26 -3.39 -6.94
N PHE A 276 5.35 -2.32 -6.13
CA PHE A 276 6.62 -1.96 -5.51
C PHE A 276 7.05 -2.95 -4.42
N VAL A 277 6.13 -3.59 -3.70
CA VAL A 277 6.44 -4.68 -2.76
C VAL A 277 7.09 -5.84 -3.51
N ILE A 278 6.51 -6.30 -4.63
CA ILE A 278 7.08 -7.38 -5.44
C ILE A 278 8.48 -7.00 -5.98
N LEU A 279 8.64 -5.79 -6.49
CA LEU A 279 9.94 -5.34 -7.00
C LEU A 279 10.98 -5.22 -5.87
N ALA A 280 10.58 -4.69 -4.72
CA ALA A 280 11.45 -4.57 -3.55
C ALA A 280 11.83 -5.95 -3.01
N ASP A 281 10.92 -6.93 -3.03
CA ASP A 281 11.19 -8.28 -2.58
C ASP A 281 12.34 -8.92 -3.36
N VAL A 282 12.31 -8.85 -4.70
CA VAL A 282 13.40 -9.36 -5.55
C VAL A 282 14.75 -8.74 -5.20
N VAL A 283 14.78 -7.42 -4.95
CA VAL A 283 16.01 -6.71 -4.57
C VAL A 283 16.47 -7.13 -3.17
N LEU A 284 15.56 -7.19 -2.21
CA LEU A 284 15.87 -7.48 -0.81
C LEU A 284 16.34 -8.94 -0.62
N VAL A 285 15.74 -9.90 -1.32
CA VAL A 285 16.21 -11.29 -1.34
C VAL A 285 17.66 -11.35 -1.83
N LYS A 286 17.96 -10.63 -2.91
CA LYS A 286 19.34 -10.57 -3.42
C LYS A 286 20.32 -9.96 -2.39
N VAL A 287 19.89 -8.89 -1.72
CA VAL A 287 20.69 -8.24 -0.67
C VAL A 287 20.90 -9.19 0.51
N ILE A 288 19.87 -9.86 0.99
CA ILE A 288 19.95 -10.83 2.09
C ILE A 288 20.96 -11.94 1.75
N LEU A 289 20.87 -12.54 0.55
CA LEU A 289 21.77 -13.60 0.10
C LEU A 289 23.24 -13.15 -0.03
N ILE A 290 23.52 -11.86 -0.19
CA ILE A 290 24.89 -11.32 -0.24
C ILE A 290 25.45 -11.11 1.16
N PHE A 291 24.64 -10.64 2.11
CA PHE A 291 25.09 -10.29 3.45
C PHE A 291 25.01 -11.44 4.45
N PHE A 292 24.10 -12.41 4.20
CA PHE A 292 23.84 -13.61 5.03
C PHE A 292 23.87 -14.85 4.13
N PRO A 293 25.08 -15.27 3.65
CA PRO A 293 25.24 -16.40 2.73
C PRO A 293 24.96 -17.76 3.41
#